data_c0c57f7d0348e097335e9853b4750b8d
#
_entry.id   c0c57f7d0348e097335e9853b4750b8d
#
_cell.length_a   1.000
_cell.length_b   1.000
_cell.length_c   1.000
_cell.angle_alpha   90.00
_cell.angle_beta   90.00
_cell.angle_gamma   90.00
#
_symmetry.space_group_name_H-M   'P 1'
#
loop_
_entity.id
_entity.type
_entity.pdbx_description
1 polymer ?
#
loop_
_entity_poly.entity_id
_entity_poly.type
_entity_poly.pdbx_seq_one_letter_code
_entity_poly.pdbx_strand_id
1 'polypeptide(L)'
;MSEFTSSTQAVPETADVPRHVAIIMDGNGRWAKRRFLPRVAGHKRGVETVREVVKACIERGIEYLTLFAFSSENWRRPPEEVSFLMQLFLRALEQEVEKLNSNGIRFRVVGDLSPFDPRIREHVRRGEELTAQHTRLTLTVAANYGGRWDILQAAERCRLEDPLAPITEERLAGFLSMSHAPEPDLFIRTGGEKRVSNFLLWQLAYTELYFTDALWPDFGAKALDEAIASYRRRERRFGRTSEQLAQGEPVSQAG
;
A
#
# COMPACT_ATOMS: atom_id res chain seq x y z
N MET A 1 -28.86 -33.05 35.83
CA MET A 1 -27.45 -32.66 35.68
C MET A 1 -27.10 -32.81 34.21
N SER A 2 -27.08 -31.73 33.51
CA SER A 2 -26.74 -31.70 32.05
C SER A 2 -25.54 -30.78 31.91
N GLU A 3 -24.40 -31.38 31.54
CA GLU A 3 -23.12 -30.68 31.38
C GLU A 3 -23.18 -29.85 30.06
N PHE A 4 -23.07 -28.55 30.19
CA PHE A 4 -22.81 -27.65 29.09
C PHE A 4 -21.30 -27.70 28.76
N THR A 5 -20.92 -28.48 27.78
CA THR A 5 -19.59 -28.39 27.17
C THR A 5 -19.51 -27.07 26.35
N SER A 6 -18.78 -26.11 26.88
CA SER A 6 -18.39 -24.90 26.18
C SER A 6 -17.37 -25.23 25.09
N SER A 7 -17.81 -25.28 23.85
CA SER A 7 -16.88 -25.33 22.70
C SER A 7 -16.35 -23.92 22.45
N THR A 8 -15.18 -23.63 23.00
CA THR A 8 -14.39 -22.45 22.61
C THR A 8 -13.95 -22.65 21.16
N GLN A 9 -14.69 -22.09 20.21
CA GLN A 9 -14.21 -21.99 18.83
C GLN A 9 -12.98 -21.09 18.84
N ALA A 10 -11.84 -21.67 18.52
CA ALA A 10 -10.60 -20.94 18.30
C ALA A 10 -10.83 -19.93 17.16
N VAL A 11 -10.62 -18.65 17.42
CA VAL A 11 -10.55 -17.60 16.41
C VAL A 11 -9.42 -18.00 15.45
N PRO A 12 -9.64 -17.98 14.12
CA PRO A 12 -8.61 -18.41 13.18
C PRO A 12 -7.32 -17.63 13.39
N GLU A 13 -6.19 -18.31 13.44
CA GLU A 13 -4.83 -17.77 13.58
C GLU A 13 -4.46 -16.71 12.52
N THR A 14 -5.27 -16.62 11.44
CA THR A 14 -5.15 -15.65 10.33
C THR A 14 -5.59 -14.22 10.68
N ALA A 15 -6.28 -13.99 11.82
CA ALA A 15 -6.69 -12.65 12.25
C ALA A 15 -5.51 -11.76 12.74
N ASP A 16 -4.35 -12.37 12.95
CA ASP A 16 -3.15 -11.74 13.54
C ASP A 16 -2.20 -11.11 12.52
N VAL A 17 -2.41 -11.30 11.22
CA VAL A 17 -1.55 -10.74 10.16
C VAL A 17 -2.36 -9.73 9.35
N PRO A 18 -1.81 -8.51 9.08
CA PRO A 18 -2.51 -7.55 8.24
C PRO A 18 -2.67 -8.13 6.83
N ARG A 19 -3.89 -8.11 6.31
CA ARG A 19 -4.19 -8.56 4.95
C ARG A 19 -3.61 -7.62 3.91
N HIS A 20 -3.67 -6.31 4.17
CA HIS A 20 -3.15 -5.26 3.32
C HIS A 20 -2.21 -4.32 4.08
N VAL A 21 -0.99 -4.19 3.56
CA VAL A 21 0.03 -3.27 4.09
C VAL A 21 0.30 -2.15 3.08
N ALA A 22 0.22 -0.89 3.52
CA ALA A 22 0.54 0.29 2.72
C ALA A 22 1.80 0.98 3.26
N ILE A 23 2.79 1.28 2.41
CA ILE A 23 4.10 1.79 2.86
C ILE A 23 4.49 3.08 2.14
N ILE A 24 4.83 4.13 2.92
CA ILE A 24 5.59 5.28 2.43
C ILE A 24 7.08 5.01 2.61
N MET A 25 7.79 4.90 1.51
CA MET A 25 9.22 4.57 1.40
C MET A 25 10.10 5.82 1.56
N ASP A 26 10.15 6.39 2.79
CA ASP A 26 10.92 7.61 3.06
C ASP A 26 12.31 7.31 3.61
N GLY A 27 13.26 8.20 3.31
CA GLY A 27 14.61 8.17 3.86
C GLY A 27 15.74 7.84 2.89
N ASN A 28 15.46 7.53 1.61
CA ASN A 28 16.48 7.16 0.61
C ASN A 28 17.62 8.20 0.52
N GLY A 29 17.28 9.49 0.41
CA GLY A 29 18.28 10.55 0.31
C GLY A 29 19.09 10.74 1.60
N ARG A 30 18.44 10.62 2.77
CA ARG A 30 19.10 10.70 4.09
C ARG A 30 20.04 9.52 4.31
N TRP A 31 19.65 8.34 3.88
CA TRP A 31 20.48 7.14 3.93
C TRP A 31 21.79 7.31 3.14
N ALA A 32 21.69 7.81 1.90
CA ALA A 32 22.84 8.10 1.06
C ALA A 32 23.74 9.17 1.69
N LYS A 33 23.15 10.29 2.16
CA LYS A 33 23.90 11.37 2.81
C LYS A 33 24.69 10.89 4.05
N ARG A 34 24.09 10.04 4.90
CA ARG A 34 24.78 9.46 6.07
C ARG A 34 26.00 8.60 5.70
N ARG A 35 26.06 8.12 4.45
CA ARG A 35 27.14 7.26 3.92
C ARG A 35 28.06 8.00 2.93
N PHE A 36 27.92 9.31 2.84
CA PHE A 36 28.69 10.16 1.90
C PHE A 36 28.48 9.73 0.43
N LEU A 37 27.30 9.16 0.11
CA LEU A 37 26.94 8.72 -1.23
C LEU A 37 25.98 9.73 -1.90
N PRO A 38 25.98 9.80 -3.24
CA PRO A 38 24.99 10.59 -3.95
C PRO A 38 23.58 10.04 -3.71
N ARG A 39 22.54 10.93 -3.72
CA ARG A 39 21.14 10.57 -3.44
C ARG A 39 20.64 9.38 -4.28
N VAL A 40 21.10 9.28 -5.51
CA VAL A 40 20.78 8.18 -6.43
C VAL A 40 21.14 6.79 -5.88
N ALA A 41 22.19 6.67 -5.09
CA ALA A 41 22.58 5.41 -4.46
C ALA A 41 21.53 4.92 -3.45
N GLY A 42 20.93 5.86 -2.70
CA GLY A 42 19.84 5.53 -1.77
C GLY A 42 18.60 5.02 -2.50
N HIS A 43 18.23 5.63 -3.63
CA HIS A 43 17.09 5.17 -4.43
C HIS A 43 17.34 3.79 -5.06
N LYS A 44 18.55 3.51 -5.56
CA LYS A 44 18.92 2.17 -6.06
C LYS A 44 18.82 1.12 -4.95
N ARG A 45 19.40 1.39 -3.76
CA ARG A 45 19.27 0.48 -2.61
C ARG A 45 17.80 0.30 -2.20
N GLY A 46 17.00 1.38 -2.29
CA GLY A 46 15.57 1.32 -1.99
C GLY A 46 14.79 0.34 -2.89
N VAL A 47 15.19 0.17 -4.16
CA VAL A 47 14.60 -0.86 -5.05
C VAL A 47 14.93 -2.26 -4.57
N GLU A 48 16.14 -2.50 -4.07
CA GLU A 48 16.52 -3.81 -3.49
C GLU A 48 15.67 -4.08 -2.24
N THR A 49 15.45 -3.08 -1.40
CA THR A 49 14.57 -3.17 -0.22
C THR A 49 13.13 -3.53 -0.62
N VAL A 50 12.61 -3.02 -1.75
CA VAL A 50 11.29 -3.44 -2.26
C VAL A 50 11.25 -4.96 -2.46
N ARG A 51 12.27 -5.55 -3.09
CA ARG A 51 12.34 -7.01 -3.30
C ARG A 51 12.33 -7.79 -1.98
N GLU A 52 13.10 -7.33 -1.00
CA GLU A 52 13.16 -7.93 0.34
C GLU A 52 11.80 -7.87 1.04
N VAL A 53 11.12 -6.72 0.99
CA VAL A 53 9.80 -6.51 1.61
C VAL A 53 8.71 -7.31 0.89
N VAL A 54 8.69 -7.34 -0.45
CA VAL A 54 7.77 -8.17 -1.22
C VAL A 54 7.89 -9.64 -0.83
N LYS A 55 9.12 -10.17 -0.79
CA LYS A 55 9.38 -11.55 -0.35
C LYS A 55 8.89 -11.77 1.09
N ALA A 56 9.22 -10.85 1.99
CA ALA A 56 8.81 -10.91 3.39
C ALA A 56 7.27 -10.89 3.54
N CYS A 57 6.55 -10.08 2.75
CA CYS A 57 5.09 -10.06 2.75
C CYS A 57 4.50 -11.42 2.34
N ILE A 58 5.02 -12.03 1.27
CA ILE A 58 4.58 -13.35 0.81
C ILE A 58 4.80 -14.42 1.88
N GLU A 59 5.97 -14.45 2.51
CA GLU A 59 6.30 -15.41 3.57
C GLU A 59 5.40 -15.30 4.80
N ARG A 60 4.81 -14.13 5.02
CA ARG A 60 3.90 -13.84 6.15
C ARG A 60 2.42 -13.95 5.80
N GLY A 61 2.09 -14.30 4.56
CA GLY A 61 0.71 -14.43 4.10
C GLY A 61 -0.02 -13.10 3.89
N ILE A 62 0.71 -11.98 3.71
CA ILE A 62 0.12 -10.69 3.33
C ILE A 62 -0.36 -10.79 1.89
N GLU A 63 -1.63 -10.44 1.63
CA GLU A 63 -2.25 -10.55 0.31
C GLU A 63 -2.06 -9.31 -0.56
N TYR A 64 -1.99 -8.13 0.06
CA TYR A 64 -1.88 -6.84 -0.64
C TYR A 64 -0.75 -6.00 -0.07
N LEU A 65 0.10 -5.48 -0.94
CA LEU A 65 1.17 -4.54 -0.60
C LEU A 65 1.06 -3.32 -1.50
N THR A 66 0.85 -2.13 -0.92
CA THR A 66 0.82 -0.87 -1.67
C THR A 66 2.01 0.00 -1.29
N LEU A 67 2.83 0.37 -2.28
CA LEU A 67 4.04 1.15 -2.12
C LEU A 67 3.90 2.55 -2.71
N PHE A 68 4.17 3.59 -1.93
CA PHE A 68 4.19 4.98 -2.41
C PHE A 68 5.55 5.30 -3.04
N ALA A 69 5.65 5.11 -4.36
CA ALA A 69 6.90 5.29 -5.10
C ALA A 69 7.16 6.73 -5.53
N PHE A 70 6.10 7.45 -5.97
CA PHE A 70 6.21 8.82 -6.45
C PHE A 70 4.89 9.58 -6.21
N SER A 71 4.95 10.65 -5.40
CA SER A 71 3.78 11.48 -5.15
C SER A 71 3.62 12.58 -6.22
N SER A 72 2.40 13.09 -6.39
CA SER A 72 2.13 14.25 -7.25
C SER A 72 2.99 15.48 -6.89
N GLU A 73 3.36 15.65 -5.63
CA GLU A 73 4.21 16.74 -5.15
C GLU A 73 5.69 16.57 -5.55
N ASN A 74 6.12 15.35 -5.87
CA ASN A 74 7.53 15.07 -6.22
C ASN A 74 7.97 15.69 -7.55
N TRP A 75 7.05 16.09 -8.42
CA TRP A 75 7.37 16.89 -9.62
C TRP A 75 8.04 18.23 -9.31
N ARG A 76 7.89 18.75 -8.07
CA ARG A 76 8.53 19.99 -7.61
C ARG A 76 10.00 19.80 -7.21
N ARG A 77 10.52 18.57 -7.27
CA ARG A 77 11.94 18.29 -7.01
C ARG A 77 12.82 18.81 -8.15
N PRO A 78 14.13 18.93 -7.94
CA PRO A 78 15.04 19.30 -9.01
C PRO A 78 14.83 18.40 -10.25
N PRO A 79 14.80 18.98 -11.47
CA PRO A 79 14.51 18.23 -12.71
C PRO A 79 15.41 17.01 -12.93
N GLU A 80 16.68 17.09 -12.52
CA GLU A 80 17.64 15.99 -12.60
C GLU A 80 17.24 14.81 -11.70
N GLU A 81 16.75 15.10 -10.49
CA GLU A 81 16.26 14.06 -9.57
C GLU A 81 15.00 13.40 -10.14
N VAL A 82 14.06 14.18 -10.66
CA VAL A 82 12.83 13.67 -11.30
C VAL A 82 13.19 12.79 -12.49
N SER A 83 14.04 13.26 -13.40
CA SER A 83 14.50 12.48 -14.56
C SER A 83 15.14 11.15 -14.14
N PHE A 84 16.01 11.20 -13.14
CA PHE A 84 16.61 9.98 -12.60
C PHE A 84 15.57 8.99 -12.04
N LEU A 85 14.58 9.48 -11.26
CA LEU A 85 13.52 8.65 -10.69
C LEU A 85 12.66 8.00 -11.78
N MET A 86 12.36 8.72 -12.87
CA MET A 86 11.63 8.17 -14.01
C MET A 86 12.44 7.07 -14.72
N GLN A 87 13.74 7.29 -14.94
CA GLN A 87 14.62 6.25 -15.50
C GLN A 87 14.74 5.03 -14.58
N LEU A 88 14.82 5.24 -13.26
CA LEU A 88 14.87 4.15 -12.29
C LEU A 88 13.57 3.34 -12.30
N PHE A 89 12.42 4.01 -12.40
CA PHE A 89 11.12 3.36 -12.48
C PHE A 89 10.99 2.54 -13.76
N LEU A 90 11.37 3.09 -14.92
CA LEU A 90 11.40 2.36 -16.19
C LEU A 90 12.26 1.09 -16.09
N ARG A 91 13.49 1.22 -15.59
CA ARG A 91 14.39 0.07 -15.41
C ARG A 91 13.82 -0.98 -14.45
N ALA A 92 13.16 -0.54 -13.38
CA ALA A 92 12.51 -1.47 -12.44
C ALA A 92 11.39 -2.24 -13.15
N LEU A 93 10.56 -1.58 -13.97
CA LEU A 93 9.53 -2.26 -14.77
C LEU A 93 10.14 -3.30 -15.72
N GLU A 94 11.19 -2.92 -16.46
CA GLU A 94 11.88 -3.81 -17.41
C GLU A 94 12.49 -5.06 -16.72
N GLN A 95 12.99 -4.90 -15.50
CA GLN A 95 13.74 -5.97 -14.80
C GLN A 95 12.89 -6.83 -13.89
N GLU A 96 11.80 -6.28 -13.33
CA GLU A 96 11.06 -6.95 -12.26
C GLU A 96 9.75 -7.57 -12.72
N VAL A 97 9.10 -7.07 -13.78
CA VAL A 97 7.78 -7.56 -14.21
C VAL A 97 7.80 -9.07 -14.48
N GLU A 98 8.80 -9.60 -15.20
CA GLU A 98 8.92 -11.03 -15.47
C GLU A 98 9.16 -11.85 -14.19
N LYS A 99 9.88 -11.29 -13.21
CA LYS A 99 10.07 -11.93 -11.92
C LYS A 99 8.79 -11.93 -11.07
N LEU A 100 8.00 -10.85 -11.13
CA LEU A 100 6.70 -10.80 -10.49
C LEU A 100 5.79 -11.87 -11.08
N ASN A 101 5.75 -11.98 -12.41
CA ASN A 101 4.99 -13.00 -13.12
C ASN A 101 5.40 -14.43 -12.70
N SER A 102 6.69 -14.74 -12.73
CA SER A 102 7.18 -16.10 -12.36
C SER A 102 7.00 -16.45 -10.88
N ASN A 103 6.81 -15.44 -10.00
CA ASN A 103 6.54 -15.63 -8.58
C ASN A 103 5.04 -15.60 -8.21
N GLY A 104 4.13 -15.50 -9.19
CA GLY A 104 2.69 -15.47 -8.96
C GLY A 104 2.18 -14.18 -8.32
N ILE A 105 2.89 -13.06 -8.54
CA ILE A 105 2.57 -11.75 -7.98
C ILE A 105 1.79 -10.94 -9.01
N ARG A 106 0.61 -10.46 -8.66
CA ARG A 106 -0.18 -9.52 -9.46
C ARG A 106 0.39 -8.12 -9.30
N PHE A 107 0.72 -7.48 -10.41
CA PHE A 107 1.26 -6.12 -10.45
C PHE A 107 0.16 -5.11 -10.83
N ARG A 108 0.12 -3.97 -10.13
CA ARG A 108 -0.78 -2.86 -10.41
C ARG A 108 -0.06 -1.54 -10.20
N VAL A 109 -0.43 -0.53 -11.00
CA VAL A 109 0.01 0.86 -10.81
C VAL A 109 -1.21 1.76 -10.67
N VAL A 110 -1.18 2.65 -9.69
CA VAL A 110 -2.24 3.64 -9.44
C VAL A 110 -1.66 5.05 -9.43
N GLY A 111 -2.45 6.02 -9.88
CA GLY A 111 -2.07 7.43 -10.02
C GLY A 111 -2.28 7.94 -11.45
N ASP A 112 -2.02 9.22 -11.67
CA ASP A 112 -2.11 9.82 -13.00
C ASP A 112 -0.83 9.55 -13.80
N LEU A 113 -0.88 8.60 -14.72
CA LEU A 113 0.25 8.25 -15.58
C LEU A 113 0.33 9.12 -16.85
N SER A 114 -0.58 10.06 -17.06
CA SER A 114 -0.60 10.90 -18.27
C SER A 114 0.70 11.69 -18.52
N PRO A 115 1.41 12.21 -17.47
CA PRO A 115 2.67 12.93 -17.64
C PRO A 115 3.88 12.03 -17.85
N PHE A 116 3.74 10.70 -17.71
CA PHE A 116 4.88 9.78 -17.87
C PHE A 116 5.22 9.53 -19.34
N ASP A 117 6.51 9.22 -19.60
CA ASP A 117 6.98 8.77 -20.92
C ASP A 117 6.09 7.62 -21.45
N PRO A 118 5.71 7.62 -22.73
CA PRO A 118 4.91 6.56 -23.34
C PRO A 118 5.47 5.15 -23.10
N ARG A 119 6.79 4.99 -23.05
CA ARG A 119 7.43 3.69 -22.73
C ARG A 119 7.09 3.20 -21.33
N ILE A 120 7.09 4.10 -20.33
CA ILE A 120 6.70 3.73 -18.95
C ILE A 120 5.25 3.26 -18.94
N ARG A 121 4.34 4.00 -19.60
CA ARG A 121 2.92 3.63 -19.66
C ARG A 121 2.70 2.27 -20.34
N GLU A 122 3.42 1.99 -21.40
CA GLU A 122 3.35 0.72 -22.12
C GLU A 122 3.90 -0.44 -21.26
N HIS A 123 5.04 -0.26 -20.57
CA HIS A 123 5.56 -1.28 -19.65
C HIS A 123 4.61 -1.56 -18.48
N VAL A 124 3.95 -0.52 -17.93
CA VAL A 124 2.93 -0.68 -16.89
C VAL A 124 1.77 -1.53 -17.42
N ARG A 125 1.16 -1.12 -18.55
CA ARG A 125 0.04 -1.83 -19.17
C ARG A 125 0.38 -3.31 -19.40
N ARG A 126 1.52 -3.57 -20.05
CA ARG A 126 1.98 -4.94 -20.31
C ARG A 126 2.24 -5.74 -19.04
N GLY A 127 2.82 -5.11 -18.01
CA GLY A 127 3.08 -5.76 -16.74
C GLY A 127 1.78 -6.13 -15.99
N GLU A 128 0.79 -5.25 -16.00
CA GLU A 128 -0.52 -5.51 -15.42
C GLU A 128 -1.25 -6.64 -16.15
N GLU A 129 -1.23 -6.64 -17.48
CA GLU A 129 -1.84 -7.70 -18.31
C GLU A 129 -1.17 -9.07 -18.08
N LEU A 130 0.17 -9.10 -18.11
CA LEU A 130 0.95 -10.32 -17.92
C LEU A 130 0.69 -10.98 -16.56
N THR A 131 0.47 -10.18 -15.52
CA THR A 131 0.33 -10.65 -14.14
C THR A 131 -1.12 -10.69 -13.64
N ALA A 132 -2.10 -10.39 -14.50
CA ALA A 132 -3.50 -10.18 -14.13
C ALA A 132 -4.15 -11.37 -13.38
N GLN A 133 -3.74 -12.60 -13.67
CA GLN A 133 -4.33 -13.82 -13.12
C GLN A 133 -3.69 -14.28 -11.80
N HIS A 134 -2.63 -13.61 -11.35
CA HIS A 134 -1.94 -14.02 -10.14
C HIS A 134 -2.66 -13.57 -8.87
N THR A 135 -2.56 -14.39 -7.81
CA THR A 135 -3.29 -14.20 -6.55
C THR A 135 -2.42 -14.33 -5.30
N ARG A 136 -1.14 -14.68 -5.45
CA ARG A 136 -0.25 -14.91 -4.31
C ARG A 136 0.02 -13.66 -3.49
N LEU A 137 0.18 -12.52 -4.15
CA LEU A 137 0.30 -11.17 -3.60
C LEU A 137 -0.14 -10.18 -4.69
N THR A 138 -0.91 -9.19 -4.36
CA THR A 138 -1.13 -8.02 -5.22
C THR A 138 -0.19 -6.89 -4.79
N LEU A 139 0.81 -6.60 -5.63
CA LEU A 139 1.73 -5.47 -5.45
C LEU A 139 1.19 -4.26 -6.22
N THR A 140 0.75 -3.24 -5.50
CA THR A 140 0.32 -1.96 -6.07
C THR A 140 1.40 -0.90 -5.86
N VAL A 141 1.81 -0.23 -6.94
CA VAL A 141 2.75 0.90 -6.91
C VAL A 141 2.01 2.19 -7.18
N ALA A 142 1.96 3.08 -6.19
CA ALA A 142 1.39 4.41 -6.35
C ALA A 142 2.44 5.35 -6.96
N ALA A 143 2.22 5.76 -8.22
CA ALA A 143 3.12 6.58 -9.04
C ALA A 143 2.37 7.82 -9.55
N ASN A 144 2.89 9.00 -9.31
CA ASN A 144 2.20 10.28 -9.51
C ASN A 144 0.81 10.27 -8.87
N TYR A 145 0.77 9.75 -7.64
CA TYR A 145 -0.45 9.57 -6.87
C TYR A 145 -0.59 10.67 -5.81
N GLY A 146 -1.82 11.04 -5.51
CA GLY A 146 -2.19 11.87 -4.38
C GLY A 146 -3.64 11.59 -3.99
N GLY A 147 -3.93 11.36 -2.71
CA GLY A 147 -5.27 11.00 -2.24
C GLY A 147 -6.33 12.08 -2.52
N ARG A 148 -5.96 13.37 -2.51
CA ARG A 148 -6.88 14.45 -2.92
C ARG A 148 -7.25 14.35 -4.39
N TRP A 149 -6.26 14.09 -5.27
CA TRP A 149 -6.51 13.86 -6.69
C TRP A 149 -7.39 12.63 -6.90
N ASP A 150 -7.10 11.54 -6.19
CA ASP A 150 -7.85 10.28 -6.30
C ASP A 150 -9.33 10.45 -5.94
N ILE A 151 -9.63 11.18 -4.86
CA ILE A 151 -11.00 11.51 -4.47
C ILE A 151 -11.70 12.38 -5.53
N LEU A 152 -11.02 13.41 -6.03
CA LEU A 152 -11.60 14.32 -7.02
C LEU A 152 -11.89 13.61 -8.35
N GLN A 153 -10.95 12.80 -8.86
CA GLN A 153 -11.17 12.05 -10.10
C GLN A 153 -12.27 11.00 -9.94
N ALA A 154 -12.37 10.35 -8.76
CA ALA A 154 -13.42 9.39 -8.46
C ALA A 154 -14.81 10.07 -8.43
N ALA A 155 -14.94 11.23 -7.78
CA ALA A 155 -16.17 12.00 -7.74
C ALA A 155 -16.61 12.46 -9.14
N GLU A 156 -15.67 12.90 -9.97
CA GLU A 156 -15.98 13.27 -11.36
C GLU A 156 -16.42 12.07 -12.19
N ARG A 157 -15.80 10.91 -12.02
CA ARG A 157 -16.22 9.67 -12.70
C ARG A 157 -17.62 9.22 -12.25
N CYS A 158 -17.95 9.31 -10.95
CA CYS A 158 -19.30 9.07 -10.45
C CYS A 158 -20.32 9.97 -11.16
N ARG A 159 -20.02 11.28 -11.30
CA ARG A 159 -20.88 12.26 -11.95
C ARG A 159 -21.05 11.97 -13.44
N LEU A 160 -20.01 11.53 -14.12
CA LEU A 160 -20.04 11.21 -15.55
C LEU A 160 -20.80 9.92 -15.85
N GLU A 161 -20.71 8.91 -14.96
CA GLU A 161 -21.43 7.64 -15.12
C GLU A 161 -22.95 7.81 -15.01
N ASP A 162 -23.40 8.48 -13.94
CA ASP A 162 -24.81 8.82 -13.73
C ASP A 162 -24.93 10.19 -13.04
N PRO A 163 -25.22 11.25 -13.83
CA PRO A 163 -25.32 12.62 -13.31
C PRO A 163 -26.48 12.86 -12.34
N LEU A 164 -27.49 11.99 -12.32
CA LEU A 164 -28.69 12.13 -11.49
C LEU A 164 -28.61 11.32 -10.20
N ALA A 165 -27.74 10.32 -10.13
CA ALA A 165 -27.58 9.51 -8.93
C ALA A 165 -26.70 10.24 -7.89
N PRO A 166 -27.02 10.16 -6.59
CA PRO A 166 -26.20 10.74 -5.53
C PRO A 166 -24.84 10.07 -5.48
N ILE A 167 -23.79 10.82 -5.10
CA ILE A 167 -22.48 10.26 -4.79
C ILE A 167 -22.56 9.69 -3.36
N THR A 168 -22.63 8.36 -3.25
CA THR A 168 -22.54 7.63 -1.98
C THR A 168 -21.12 7.17 -1.72
N GLU A 169 -20.81 6.73 -0.49
CA GLU A 169 -19.50 6.16 -0.14
C GLU A 169 -19.17 4.97 -1.01
N GLU A 170 -20.09 4.05 -1.23
CA GLU A 170 -19.89 2.84 -2.05
C GLU A 170 -19.64 3.20 -3.52
N ARG A 171 -20.42 4.13 -4.10
CA ARG A 171 -20.18 4.57 -5.48
C ARG A 171 -18.81 5.22 -5.61
N LEU A 172 -18.47 6.13 -4.68
CA LEU A 172 -17.17 6.81 -4.70
C LEU A 172 -16.04 5.80 -4.56
N ALA A 173 -16.12 4.87 -3.60
CA ALA A 173 -15.14 3.82 -3.37
C ALA A 173 -14.89 2.95 -4.62
N GLY A 174 -15.94 2.66 -5.40
CA GLY A 174 -15.86 1.91 -6.66
C GLY A 174 -15.03 2.61 -7.75
N PHE A 175 -14.89 3.93 -7.70
CA PHE A 175 -14.12 4.73 -8.67
C PHE A 175 -12.74 5.17 -8.17
N LEU A 176 -12.44 4.98 -6.89
CA LEU A 176 -11.09 5.22 -6.36
C LEU A 176 -10.08 4.27 -7.00
N SER A 177 -8.85 4.74 -7.15
CA SER A 177 -7.77 3.97 -7.80
C SER A 177 -7.49 2.63 -7.11
N MET A 178 -7.80 2.52 -5.82
CA MET A 178 -7.60 1.30 -5.01
C MET A 178 -8.83 0.39 -4.92
N SER A 179 -9.88 0.60 -5.72
CA SER A 179 -11.12 -0.22 -5.73
C SER A 179 -10.90 -1.72 -5.95
N HIS A 180 -9.72 -2.13 -6.41
CA HIS A 180 -9.32 -3.52 -6.65
C HIS A 180 -8.78 -4.23 -5.40
N ALA A 181 -8.60 -3.54 -4.29
CA ALA A 181 -8.01 -4.05 -3.06
C ALA A 181 -8.84 -3.65 -1.83
N PRO A 182 -8.82 -4.43 -0.74
CA PRO A 182 -9.39 -3.98 0.53
C PRO A 182 -8.64 -2.76 1.06
N GLU A 183 -9.24 -2.02 1.98
CA GLU A 183 -8.55 -0.95 2.68
C GLU A 183 -7.33 -1.50 3.45
N PRO A 184 -6.24 -0.71 3.59
CA PRO A 184 -5.08 -1.14 4.34
C PRO A 184 -5.40 -1.41 5.82
N ASP A 185 -4.93 -2.53 6.35
CA ASP A 185 -4.97 -2.82 7.78
C ASP A 185 -3.84 -2.11 8.51
N LEU A 186 -2.67 -2.04 7.87
CA LEU A 186 -1.46 -1.46 8.43
C LEU A 186 -0.83 -0.48 7.43
N PHE A 187 -0.66 0.76 7.88
CA PHE A 187 0.14 1.77 7.19
C PHE A 187 1.50 1.89 7.87
N ILE A 188 2.56 1.88 7.09
CA ILE A 188 3.94 2.06 7.56
C ILE A 188 4.55 3.29 6.90
N ARG A 189 5.19 4.15 7.69
CA ARG A 189 6.08 5.17 7.14
C ARG A 189 7.45 5.08 7.75
N THR A 190 8.47 4.94 6.90
CA THR A 190 9.88 4.94 7.27
C THR A 190 10.44 6.37 7.33
N GLY A 191 11.60 6.54 7.94
CA GLY A 191 12.34 7.80 7.93
C GLY A 191 11.96 8.81 8.99
N GLY A 192 11.20 8.44 10.04
CA GLY A 192 10.95 9.25 11.24
C GLY A 192 9.87 10.34 11.11
N GLU A 193 9.30 10.54 9.92
CA GLU A 193 8.21 11.50 9.72
C GLU A 193 6.86 10.90 10.11
N LYS A 194 6.03 11.64 10.86
CA LYS A 194 4.75 11.17 11.42
C LYS A 194 3.56 11.84 10.71
N ARG A 195 3.40 11.60 9.42
CA ARG A 195 2.28 12.09 8.59
C ARG A 195 2.04 11.17 7.40
N VAL A 196 0.82 11.16 6.86
CA VAL A 196 0.44 10.32 5.71
C VAL A 196 0.71 10.98 4.34
N SER A 197 1.09 12.25 4.31
CA SER A 197 1.55 13.01 3.13
C SER A 197 0.71 12.79 1.87
N ASN A 198 -0.60 13.00 1.97
CA ASN A 198 -1.54 12.86 0.85
C ASN A 198 -1.59 11.43 0.22
N PHE A 199 -1.18 10.41 0.95
CA PHE A 199 -1.24 9.01 0.51
C PHE A 199 -2.54 8.35 1.00
N LEU A 200 -3.28 7.70 0.11
CA LEU A 200 -4.48 6.89 0.38
C LEU A 200 -5.46 7.49 1.40
N LEU A 201 -5.76 8.80 1.28
CA LEU A 201 -6.53 9.56 2.29
C LEU A 201 -7.88 8.93 2.63
N TRP A 202 -8.59 8.39 1.63
CA TRP A 202 -9.86 7.71 1.83
C TRP A 202 -9.67 6.37 2.55
N GLN A 203 -8.76 5.57 2.05
CA GLN A 203 -8.57 4.18 2.46
C GLN A 203 -7.89 4.04 3.84
N LEU A 204 -7.22 5.09 4.33
CA LEU A 204 -6.54 5.08 5.63
C LEU A 204 -7.44 5.46 6.81
N ALA A 205 -8.75 5.66 6.60
CA ALA A 205 -9.68 6.16 7.62
C ALA A 205 -9.68 5.32 8.92
N TYR A 206 -9.57 4.00 8.80
CA TYR A 206 -9.56 3.06 9.93
C TYR A 206 -8.29 2.21 10.02
N THR A 207 -7.23 2.62 9.31
CA THR A 207 -5.96 1.91 9.22
C THR A 207 -5.10 2.14 10.47
N GLU A 208 -4.44 1.10 10.97
CA GLU A 208 -3.44 1.21 12.02
C GLU A 208 -2.15 1.85 11.48
N LEU A 209 -1.68 2.92 12.13
CA LEU A 209 -0.52 3.67 11.68
C LEU A 209 0.75 3.27 12.45
N TYR A 210 1.80 2.93 11.73
CA TYR A 210 3.12 2.64 12.27
C TYR A 210 4.18 3.57 11.67
N PHE A 211 4.88 4.30 12.52
CA PHE A 211 5.95 5.22 12.13
C PHE A 211 7.28 4.72 12.69
N THR A 212 8.33 4.66 11.86
CA THR A 212 9.66 4.22 12.28
C THR A 212 10.75 5.18 11.84
N ASP A 213 11.79 5.32 12.65
CA ASP A 213 13.00 6.09 12.34
C ASP A 213 13.92 5.38 11.35
N ALA A 214 13.71 4.07 11.12
CA ALA A 214 14.45 3.33 10.10
C ALA A 214 14.30 4.01 8.73
N LEU A 215 15.41 4.24 8.04
CA LEU A 215 15.38 4.76 6.68
C LEU A 215 15.02 3.64 5.71
N TRP A 216 14.26 3.93 4.64
CA TRP A 216 13.77 2.89 3.72
C TRP A 216 14.82 1.88 3.26
N PRO A 217 16.06 2.28 2.84
CA PRO A 217 17.07 1.31 2.44
C PRO A 217 17.53 0.31 3.53
N ASP A 218 17.26 0.61 4.80
CA ASP A 218 17.56 -0.25 5.95
C ASP A 218 16.30 -0.96 6.50
N PHE A 219 15.12 -0.77 5.86
CA PHE A 219 13.84 -1.37 6.25
C PHE A 219 13.69 -2.75 5.60
N GLY A 220 14.29 -3.79 6.19
CA GLY A 220 14.16 -5.18 5.72
C GLY A 220 13.06 -5.97 6.41
N ALA A 221 13.11 -7.30 6.25
CA ALA A 221 12.14 -8.24 6.81
C ALA A 221 11.93 -8.09 8.33
N LYS A 222 13.01 -7.89 9.09
CA LYS A 222 12.95 -7.70 10.56
C LYS A 222 12.15 -6.45 10.94
N ALA A 223 12.35 -5.33 10.25
CA ALA A 223 11.60 -4.11 10.54
C ALA A 223 10.11 -4.23 10.17
N LEU A 224 9.80 -5.01 9.12
CA LEU A 224 8.41 -5.39 8.81
C LEU A 224 7.81 -6.24 9.94
N ASP A 225 8.55 -7.20 10.51
CA ASP A 225 8.09 -8.01 11.66
C ASP A 225 7.79 -7.15 12.88
N GLU A 226 8.60 -6.15 13.16
CA GLU A 226 8.39 -5.18 14.25
C GLU A 226 7.10 -4.38 14.03
N ALA A 227 6.82 -3.96 12.79
CA ALA A 227 5.57 -3.27 12.43
C ALA A 227 4.35 -4.19 12.59
N ILE A 228 4.42 -5.44 12.12
CA ILE A 228 3.36 -6.44 12.29
C ILE A 228 3.15 -6.77 13.77
N ALA A 229 4.21 -6.92 14.55
CA ALA A 229 4.10 -7.13 15.99
C ALA A 229 3.45 -5.93 16.71
N SER A 230 3.69 -4.70 16.24
CA SER A 230 2.99 -3.52 16.75
C SER A 230 1.50 -3.53 16.40
N TYR A 231 1.15 -3.92 15.17
CA TYR A 231 -0.22 -4.10 14.73
C TYR A 231 -0.97 -5.13 15.59
N ARG A 232 -0.38 -6.30 15.84
CA ARG A 232 -0.96 -7.38 16.67
C ARG A 232 -1.28 -6.96 18.09
N ARG A 233 -0.52 -6.03 18.66
CA ARG A 233 -0.74 -5.55 20.03
C ARG A 233 -1.88 -4.55 20.17
N ARG A 234 -2.46 -4.09 19.05
CA ARG A 234 -3.53 -3.08 19.08
C ARG A 234 -4.90 -3.74 19.01
N GLU A 235 -5.80 -3.29 19.87
CA GLU A 235 -7.21 -3.68 19.86
C GLU A 235 -7.92 -2.89 18.76
N ARG A 236 -8.42 -3.57 17.73
CA ARG A 236 -9.17 -2.96 16.60
C ARG A 236 -10.64 -2.89 16.95
N ARG A 237 -11.13 -1.71 17.29
CA ARG A 237 -12.49 -1.52 17.82
C ARG A 237 -13.52 -1.17 16.74
N PHE A 238 -13.14 -0.57 15.62
CA PHE A 238 -14.05 -0.12 14.57
C PHE A 238 -15.27 0.63 15.10
N GLY A 239 -15.04 1.58 16.04
CA GLY A 239 -16.09 2.35 16.70
C GLY A 239 -16.83 1.64 17.85
N ARG A 240 -16.47 0.40 18.19
CA ARG A 240 -17.07 -0.37 19.31
C ARG A 240 -16.30 -0.18 20.63
N THR A 241 -16.94 -0.53 21.76
CA THR A 241 -16.25 -0.64 23.03
C THR A 241 -15.54 -2.00 23.16
N SER A 242 -14.52 -2.09 24.04
CA SER A 242 -13.82 -3.36 24.32
C SER A 242 -14.79 -4.45 24.83
N GLU A 243 -15.82 -4.07 25.57
CA GLU A 243 -16.85 -4.97 26.09
C GLU A 243 -17.72 -5.56 24.96
N GLN A 244 -18.08 -4.77 23.96
CA GLN A 244 -18.83 -5.24 22.78
C GLN A 244 -18.03 -6.22 21.93
N LEU A 245 -16.71 -6.04 21.83
CA LEU A 245 -15.81 -6.99 21.15
C LEU A 245 -15.73 -8.32 21.91
N ALA A 246 -15.67 -8.27 23.24
CA ALA A 246 -15.61 -9.46 24.09
C ALA A 246 -16.92 -10.29 24.05
N GLN A 247 -18.06 -9.67 23.76
CA GLN A 247 -19.37 -10.32 23.71
C GLN A 247 -19.71 -10.93 22.33
N GLY A 248 -18.87 -10.75 21.33
CA GLY A 248 -19.04 -11.42 20.02
C GLY A 248 -20.29 -10.98 19.22
N GLU A 249 -20.86 -9.81 19.47
CA GLU A 249 -22.05 -9.34 18.77
C GLU A 249 -21.77 -9.09 17.29
N PRO A 250 -22.61 -9.63 16.36
CA PRO A 250 -22.45 -9.41 14.93
C PRO A 250 -22.61 -7.93 14.57
N VAL A 251 -21.91 -7.49 13.51
CA VAL A 251 -22.06 -6.14 12.95
C VAL A 251 -23.48 -5.95 12.47
N SER A 252 -24.29 -5.17 13.20
CA SER A 252 -25.50 -4.58 12.65
C SER A 252 -25.04 -3.59 11.57
N GLN A 253 -25.29 -3.90 10.30
CA GLN A 253 -25.17 -2.93 9.22
C GLN A 253 -26.21 -1.85 9.48
N ALA A 254 -25.74 -0.70 9.97
CA ALA A 254 -26.56 0.51 9.98
C ALA A 254 -26.68 1.01 8.54
N GLY A 255 -27.93 1.10 8.07
CA GLY A 255 -28.31 1.54 6.73
C GLY A 255 -27.97 3.00 6.43
#